data_76d49a89a614a39b7498623f8fcd0686
#
_entry.id   76d49a89a614a39b7498623f8fcd0686
#
_cell.length_a   1.000
_cell.length_b   1.000
_cell.length_c   1.000
_cell.angle_alpha   90.00
_cell.angle_beta   90.00
_cell.angle_gamma   90.00
#
_symmetry.space_group_name_H-M   'P 1'
#
loop_
_entity.id
_entity.type
_entity.pdbx_description
1 polymer ?
#
loop_
_entity_poly.entity_id
_entity_poly.type
_entity_poly.pdbx_seq_one_letter_code
_entity_poly.pdbx_strand_id
1 'polypeptide(L)'
;MNKSIFFTGTFVIITLLITFSLFSCKKTYSPEEQSYINKIEELRKQKNEEMKNSPDSPFNAKGKIHFEDLKYYEPDPSFVFKSKLIEYEDKDTITVYGTKGEPRKSLRFGYVTINYQNKNYKVNVYKGFSRNGQEYYAVWFTDKTTNDETYGVGRYLDFEKNPNKDYLYTIDFNMAYNPYCAYSPDYSCAIPTREDYLDVKITAGEKKFHN
;
A
#
# COMPACT_ATOMS: atom_id res chain seq x y z
N MET A 1 42.31 -54.69 -57.99
CA MET A 1 42.99 -53.89 -56.90
C MET A 1 42.30 -52.55 -56.81
N ASN A 2 41.30 -52.49 -55.97
CA ASN A 2 40.54 -51.23 -55.68
C ASN A 2 40.85 -50.78 -54.30
N LYS A 3 41.47 -49.61 -54.16
CA LYS A 3 41.68 -48.93 -52.87
C LYS A 3 40.48 -48.06 -52.57
N SER A 4 39.75 -48.42 -51.52
CA SER A 4 38.70 -47.65 -50.94
C SER A 4 39.33 -46.59 -50.03
N ILE A 5 39.05 -45.32 -50.30
CA ILE A 5 39.44 -44.15 -49.46
C ILE A 5 38.31 -43.87 -48.54
N PHE A 6 38.52 -44.10 -47.22
CA PHE A 6 37.60 -43.69 -46.20
C PHE A 6 37.81 -42.19 -45.89
N PHE A 7 36.82 -41.39 -46.16
CA PHE A 7 36.75 -39.93 -45.71
C PHE A 7 36.10 -39.87 -44.35
N THR A 8 36.89 -39.64 -43.30
CA THR A 8 36.38 -39.37 -41.97
C THR A 8 36.07 -37.89 -41.88
N GLY A 9 34.77 -37.54 -42.01
CA GLY A 9 34.28 -36.20 -41.79
C GLY A 9 34.15 -35.90 -40.29
N THR A 10 35.00 -35.04 -39.78
CA THR A 10 34.92 -34.55 -38.40
C THR A 10 33.82 -33.50 -38.33
N PHE A 11 32.68 -33.83 -37.70
CA PHE A 11 31.60 -32.91 -37.45
C PHE A 11 31.97 -32.05 -36.23
N VAL A 12 32.37 -30.78 -36.44
CA VAL A 12 32.58 -29.81 -35.38
C VAL A 12 31.22 -29.22 -35.00
N ILE A 13 30.66 -29.70 -33.89
CA ILE A 13 29.45 -29.09 -33.29
C ILE A 13 29.89 -27.84 -32.55
N ILE A 14 29.67 -26.68 -33.16
CA ILE A 14 29.80 -25.37 -32.47
C ILE A 14 28.55 -25.17 -31.64
N THR A 15 28.68 -25.48 -30.35
CA THR A 15 27.62 -25.18 -29.35
C THR A 15 27.67 -23.68 -29.04
N LEU A 16 26.80 -22.91 -29.68
CA LEU A 16 26.59 -21.47 -29.38
C LEU A 16 25.91 -21.35 -28.03
N LEU A 17 26.67 -21.13 -26.99
CA LEU A 17 26.17 -20.76 -25.64
C LEU A 17 25.59 -19.36 -25.71
N ILE A 18 24.29 -19.26 -25.96
CA ILE A 18 23.53 -18.02 -25.78
C ILE A 18 23.40 -17.78 -24.27
N THR A 19 24.32 -17.02 -23.71
CA THR A 19 24.15 -16.46 -22.35
C THR A 19 23.03 -15.44 -22.38
N PHE A 20 21.83 -15.88 -21.99
CA PHE A 20 20.70 -14.99 -21.75
C PHE A 20 21.03 -14.18 -20.49
N SER A 21 21.69 -13.04 -20.67
CA SER A 21 21.89 -12.07 -19.60
C SER A 21 20.51 -11.55 -19.21
N LEU A 22 19.96 -12.05 -18.09
CA LEU A 22 18.82 -11.48 -17.44
C LEU A 22 19.22 -10.05 -16.98
N PHE A 23 19.06 -9.08 -17.86
CA PHE A 23 19.08 -7.69 -17.49
C PHE A 23 17.87 -7.46 -16.59
N SER A 24 18.04 -7.72 -15.30
CA SER A 24 17.15 -7.15 -14.28
C SER A 24 17.28 -5.63 -14.42
N CYS A 25 16.25 -5.00 -14.97
CA CYS A 25 16.18 -3.55 -15.09
C CYS A 25 16.05 -2.99 -13.67
N LYS A 26 17.18 -2.82 -12.96
CA LYS A 26 17.20 -2.14 -11.66
C LYS A 26 16.80 -0.69 -11.92
N LYS A 27 15.70 -0.28 -11.30
CA LYS A 27 15.26 1.11 -11.28
C LYS A 27 16.40 1.96 -10.70
N THR A 28 16.88 2.93 -11.45
CA THR A 28 17.91 3.89 -10.96
C THR A 28 17.16 5.07 -10.36
N TYR A 29 17.47 5.39 -9.12
CA TYR A 29 16.86 6.48 -8.38
C TYR A 29 17.81 7.68 -8.29
N SER A 30 17.26 8.89 -8.28
CA SER A 30 18.02 10.10 -7.93
C SER A 30 18.46 10.06 -6.46
N PRO A 31 19.44 10.87 -6.04
CA PRO A 31 19.84 10.96 -4.63
C PRO A 31 18.68 11.29 -3.69
N GLU A 32 17.75 12.15 -4.12
CA GLU A 32 16.56 12.54 -3.36
C GLU A 32 15.58 11.37 -3.22
N GLU A 33 15.32 10.64 -4.32
CA GLU A 33 14.48 9.44 -4.30
C GLU A 33 15.09 8.35 -3.42
N GLN A 34 16.41 8.14 -3.50
CA GLN A 34 17.08 7.17 -2.64
C GLN A 34 17.01 7.57 -1.15
N SER A 35 17.16 8.85 -0.83
CA SER A 35 16.99 9.37 0.53
C SER A 35 15.57 9.14 1.04
N TYR A 36 14.58 9.37 0.19
CA TYR A 36 13.18 9.07 0.50
C TYR A 36 12.96 7.57 0.76
N ILE A 37 13.47 6.69 -0.11
CA ILE A 37 13.38 5.23 0.03
C ILE A 37 13.96 4.79 1.38
N ASN A 38 15.17 5.23 1.70
CA ASN A 38 15.83 4.90 2.96
C ASN A 38 15.00 5.36 4.18
N LYS A 39 14.37 6.54 4.09
CA LYS A 39 13.46 7.03 5.13
C LYS A 39 12.25 6.12 5.31
N ILE A 40 11.60 5.67 4.23
CA ILE A 40 10.45 4.75 4.31
C ILE A 40 10.86 3.41 4.91
N GLU A 41 12.00 2.86 4.52
CA GLU A 41 12.53 1.62 5.10
C GLU A 41 12.78 1.74 6.60
N GLU A 42 13.33 2.86 7.05
CA GLU A 42 13.55 3.10 8.48
C GLU A 42 12.22 3.23 9.25
N LEU A 43 11.24 3.95 8.72
CA LEU A 43 9.90 4.03 9.31
C LEU A 43 9.23 2.65 9.43
N ARG A 44 9.43 1.78 8.45
CA ARG A 44 8.90 0.41 8.47
C ARG A 44 9.57 -0.46 9.54
N LYS A 45 10.88 -0.31 9.76
CA LYS A 45 11.58 -0.98 10.86
C LYS A 45 11.05 -0.52 12.21
N GLN A 46 10.90 0.80 12.39
CA GLN A 46 10.33 1.37 13.62
C GLN A 46 8.91 0.85 13.86
N LYS A 47 8.08 0.79 12.82
CA LYS A 47 6.73 0.23 12.91
C LYS A 47 6.72 -1.25 13.29
N ASN A 48 7.62 -2.07 12.73
CA ASN A 48 7.77 -3.48 13.11
C ASN A 48 8.13 -3.60 14.59
N GLU A 49 9.08 -2.82 15.10
CA GLU A 49 9.45 -2.83 16.50
C GLU A 49 8.30 -2.37 17.41
N GLU A 50 7.55 -1.34 17.01
CA GLU A 50 6.37 -0.89 17.74
C GLU A 50 5.29 -1.97 17.78
N MET A 51 4.95 -2.55 16.62
CA MET A 51 3.92 -3.59 16.51
C MET A 51 4.29 -4.84 17.32
N LYS A 52 5.56 -5.19 17.38
CA LYS A 52 6.09 -6.33 18.14
C LYS A 52 6.06 -6.08 19.65
N ASN A 53 6.47 -4.88 20.09
CA ASN A 53 6.83 -4.65 21.49
C ASN A 53 5.81 -3.79 22.26
N SER A 54 5.03 -2.93 21.57
CA SER A 54 4.07 -2.05 22.25
C SER A 54 2.95 -2.87 22.90
N PRO A 55 2.61 -2.60 24.19
CA PRO A 55 1.46 -3.23 24.84
C PRO A 55 0.13 -2.90 24.17
N ASP A 56 0.06 -1.77 23.46
CA ASP A 56 -1.15 -1.30 22.76
C ASP A 56 -1.25 -1.83 21.33
N SER A 57 -0.26 -2.57 20.86
CA SER A 57 -0.29 -3.14 19.52
C SER A 57 -1.39 -4.21 19.38
N PRO A 58 -1.90 -4.47 18.18
CA PRO A 58 -2.91 -5.51 17.97
C PRO A 58 -2.40 -6.92 18.29
N PHE A 59 -1.09 -7.11 18.40
CA PHE A 59 -0.47 -8.38 18.76
C PHE A 59 -0.42 -8.62 20.29
N ASN A 60 -0.50 -7.57 21.09
CA ASN A 60 -0.30 -7.64 22.54
C ASN A 60 -1.50 -7.19 23.36
N ALA A 61 -2.29 -6.20 22.89
CA ALA A 61 -3.29 -5.50 23.71
C ALA A 61 -4.48 -6.37 24.15
N LYS A 62 -4.83 -7.42 23.41
CA LYS A 62 -5.98 -8.29 23.67
C LYS A 62 -5.61 -9.78 23.76
N GLY A 63 -4.41 -10.05 24.16
CA GLY A 63 -3.82 -11.38 24.17
C GLY A 63 -2.59 -11.42 23.27
N LYS A 64 -1.76 -12.45 23.44
CA LYS A 64 -0.54 -12.56 22.63
C LYS A 64 -0.86 -13.29 21.33
N ILE A 65 -0.76 -12.57 20.22
CA ILE A 65 -0.78 -13.14 18.87
C ILE A 65 0.66 -13.25 18.40
N HIS A 66 0.98 -14.32 17.69
CA HIS A 66 2.31 -14.47 17.11
C HIS A 66 2.61 -13.33 16.14
N PHE A 67 3.71 -12.62 16.38
CA PHE A 67 4.17 -11.54 15.53
C PHE A 67 5.13 -12.08 14.46
N GLU A 68 4.89 -11.71 13.23
CA GLU A 68 5.81 -11.78 12.11
C GLU A 68 6.03 -10.38 11.56
N ASP A 69 7.17 -10.14 10.92
CA ASP A 69 7.43 -8.85 10.29
C ASP A 69 6.35 -8.51 9.25
N LEU A 70 5.91 -7.26 9.29
CA LEU A 70 4.93 -6.76 8.35
C LEU A 70 5.49 -6.81 6.93
N LYS A 71 4.66 -7.20 5.98
CA LYS A 71 5.04 -7.34 4.57
C LYS A 71 4.71 -6.08 3.81
N TYR A 72 5.63 -5.61 2.98
CA TYR A 72 5.47 -4.39 2.20
C TYR A 72 5.82 -4.60 0.72
N TYR A 73 5.31 -3.73 -0.13
CA TYR A 73 5.91 -3.49 -1.45
C TYR A 73 7.23 -2.72 -1.27
N GLU A 74 8.13 -2.84 -2.25
CA GLU A 74 9.30 -1.96 -2.28
C GLU A 74 8.87 -0.49 -2.31
N PRO A 75 9.56 0.41 -1.57
CA PRO A 75 9.23 1.82 -1.62
C PRO A 75 9.36 2.38 -3.04
N ASP A 76 8.32 3.05 -3.51
CA ASP A 76 8.30 3.65 -4.84
C ASP A 76 7.85 5.11 -4.79
N PRO A 77 8.76 6.08 -5.06
CA PRO A 77 8.44 7.51 -5.09
C PRO A 77 7.31 7.89 -6.06
N SER A 78 7.03 7.06 -7.08
CA SER A 78 5.94 7.31 -8.04
C SER A 78 4.55 7.21 -7.40
N PHE A 79 4.43 6.67 -6.19
CA PHE A 79 3.20 6.64 -5.40
C PHE A 79 3.09 7.76 -4.36
N VAL A 80 3.89 8.82 -4.51
CA VAL A 80 3.80 10.04 -3.70
C VAL A 80 3.18 11.16 -4.53
N PHE A 81 2.03 11.66 -4.10
CA PHE A 81 1.27 12.67 -4.82
C PHE A 81 1.12 13.95 -4.02
N LYS A 82 0.92 15.06 -4.71
CA LYS A 82 0.59 16.35 -4.12
C LYS A 82 -0.80 16.76 -4.55
N SER A 83 -1.64 17.13 -3.58
CA SER A 83 -3.02 17.54 -3.85
C SER A 83 -3.51 18.55 -2.83
N LYS A 84 -4.40 19.46 -3.24
CA LYS A 84 -5.23 20.22 -2.32
C LYS A 84 -6.39 19.35 -1.82
N LEU A 85 -6.83 19.57 -0.60
CA LEU A 85 -8.08 19.02 -0.09
C LEU A 85 -9.23 19.88 -0.63
N ILE A 86 -10.18 19.27 -1.29
CA ILE A 86 -11.43 19.88 -1.73
C ILE A 86 -12.53 19.40 -0.79
N GLU A 87 -13.03 20.31 0.05
CA GLU A 87 -14.14 19.99 0.94
C GLU A 87 -15.44 19.89 0.14
N TYR A 88 -16.30 18.94 0.49
CA TYR A 88 -17.65 18.89 -0.08
C TYR A 88 -18.50 20.05 0.46
N GLU A 89 -19.29 20.68 -0.41
CA GLU A 89 -20.28 21.70 0.00
C GLU A 89 -21.32 21.07 0.91
N ASP A 90 -21.92 19.99 0.43
CA ASP A 90 -22.86 19.16 1.19
C ASP A 90 -22.10 17.98 1.80
N LYS A 91 -21.83 18.06 3.09
CA LYS A 91 -21.11 17.01 3.81
C LYS A 91 -22.07 15.94 4.32
N ASP A 92 -22.14 14.84 3.59
CA ASP A 92 -22.99 13.72 3.97
C ASP A 92 -22.42 12.89 5.11
N THR A 93 -23.27 12.59 6.08
CA THR A 93 -22.97 11.55 7.07
C THR A 93 -23.38 10.21 6.52
N ILE A 94 -22.41 9.38 6.18
CA ILE A 94 -22.63 8.03 5.68
C ILE A 94 -22.56 7.00 6.80
N THR A 95 -23.16 5.84 6.56
CA THR A 95 -22.97 4.67 7.42
C THR A 95 -21.88 3.80 6.82
N VAL A 96 -20.77 3.63 7.55
CA VAL A 96 -19.70 2.70 7.25
C VAL A 96 -19.84 1.51 8.20
N TYR A 97 -19.69 0.30 7.69
CA TYR A 97 -19.76 -0.89 8.53
C TYR A 97 -18.38 -1.29 9.01
N GLY A 98 -18.31 -1.71 10.25
CA GLY A 98 -17.13 -2.39 10.78
C GLY A 98 -17.05 -3.84 10.29
N THR A 99 -15.86 -4.44 10.37
CA THR A 99 -15.66 -5.85 9.96
C THR A 99 -16.44 -6.87 10.79
N LYS A 100 -17.01 -6.46 11.91
CA LYS A 100 -17.94 -7.25 12.74
C LYS A 100 -19.41 -6.88 12.50
N GLY A 101 -19.70 -6.11 11.46
CA GLY A 101 -21.05 -5.76 11.02
C GLY A 101 -21.69 -4.57 11.75
N GLU A 102 -21.01 -3.94 12.71
CA GLU A 102 -21.56 -2.79 13.42
C GLU A 102 -21.56 -1.53 12.55
N PRO A 103 -22.67 -0.77 12.54
CA PRO A 103 -22.73 0.49 11.80
C PRO A 103 -21.98 1.63 12.55
N ARG A 104 -21.25 2.43 11.79
CA ARG A 104 -20.54 3.62 12.26
C ARG A 104 -20.91 4.82 11.41
N LYS A 105 -21.12 5.95 12.04
CA LYS A 105 -21.35 7.23 11.33
C LYS A 105 -20.00 7.87 11.02
N SER A 106 -19.79 8.20 9.76
CA SER A 106 -18.61 8.93 9.29
C SER A 106 -19.04 10.06 8.38
N LEU A 107 -18.46 11.23 8.57
CA LEU A 107 -18.71 12.38 7.71
C LEU A 107 -17.79 12.26 6.48
N ARG A 108 -18.34 12.20 5.27
CA ARG A 108 -17.58 12.37 4.04
C ARG A 108 -17.20 13.85 3.95
N PHE A 109 -15.98 14.16 4.35
CA PHE A 109 -15.54 15.53 4.57
C PHE A 109 -15.14 16.23 3.28
N GLY A 110 -14.38 15.55 2.44
CA GLY A 110 -13.84 16.08 1.20
C GLY A 110 -13.07 15.02 0.45
N TYR A 111 -12.24 15.45 -0.48
CA TYR A 111 -11.40 14.54 -1.25
C TYR A 111 -10.10 15.22 -1.69
N VAL A 112 -9.11 14.40 -1.98
CA VAL A 112 -7.90 14.77 -2.71
C VAL A 112 -7.92 14.09 -4.08
N THR A 113 -7.20 14.67 -5.04
CA THR A 113 -7.08 14.08 -6.39
C THR A 113 -5.65 13.66 -6.63
N ILE A 114 -5.44 12.43 -7.04
CA ILE A 114 -4.13 11.93 -7.47
C ILE A 114 -4.15 11.71 -8.98
N ASN A 115 -3.08 12.10 -9.67
CA ASN A 115 -2.89 11.79 -11.08
C ASN A 115 -1.86 10.67 -11.19
N TYR A 116 -2.28 9.53 -11.69
CA TYR A 116 -1.42 8.38 -11.90
C TYR A 116 -1.72 7.73 -13.25
N GLN A 117 -0.68 7.46 -14.03
CA GLN A 117 -0.79 6.90 -15.39
C GLN A 117 -1.77 7.70 -16.28
N ASN A 118 -1.67 9.04 -16.25
CA ASN A 118 -2.52 9.98 -17.01
C ASN A 118 -4.02 9.90 -16.69
N LYS A 119 -4.40 9.32 -15.56
CA LYS A 119 -5.78 9.27 -15.08
C LYS A 119 -5.88 9.90 -13.69
N ASN A 120 -6.93 10.67 -13.48
CA ASN A 120 -7.23 11.24 -12.18
C ASN A 120 -8.08 10.28 -11.35
N TYR A 121 -7.69 10.11 -10.09
CA TYR A 121 -8.42 9.33 -9.11
C TYR A 121 -8.80 10.22 -7.94
N LYS A 122 -10.04 10.13 -7.53
CA LYS A 122 -10.57 10.82 -6.35
C LYS A 122 -10.38 9.91 -5.14
N VAL A 123 -9.77 10.45 -4.11
CA VAL A 123 -9.52 9.76 -2.84
C VAL A 123 -10.26 10.49 -1.74
N ASN A 124 -11.31 9.87 -1.20
CA ASN A 124 -12.16 10.48 -0.18
C ASN A 124 -11.42 10.62 1.15
N VAL A 125 -11.68 11.74 1.82
CA VAL A 125 -11.24 12.03 3.18
C VAL A 125 -12.45 12.03 4.10
N TYR A 126 -12.41 11.19 5.12
CA TYR A 126 -13.46 11.04 6.12
C TYR A 126 -13.07 11.73 7.41
N LYS A 127 -14.08 12.33 8.07
CA LYS A 127 -13.97 12.84 9.42
C LYS A 127 -14.76 11.95 10.37
N GLY A 128 -14.13 11.55 11.44
CA GLY A 128 -14.75 10.77 12.50
C GLY A 128 -14.42 11.32 13.88
N PHE A 129 -14.96 10.65 14.89
CA PHE A 129 -14.66 10.93 16.28
C PHE A 129 -14.18 9.64 16.96
N SER A 130 -13.08 9.73 17.66
CA SER A 130 -12.59 8.66 18.52
C SER A 130 -13.49 8.50 19.76
N ARG A 131 -13.31 7.42 20.52
CA ARG A 131 -14.13 7.13 21.71
C ARG A 131 -14.05 8.23 22.77
N ASN A 132 -12.96 8.98 22.84
CA ASN A 132 -12.77 10.12 23.74
C ASN A 132 -13.28 11.45 23.15
N GLY A 133 -13.97 11.42 22.00
CA GLY A 133 -14.54 12.61 21.34
C GLY A 133 -13.54 13.42 20.50
N GLN A 134 -12.30 12.98 20.39
CA GLN A 134 -11.30 13.66 19.56
C GLN A 134 -11.61 13.46 18.07
N GLU A 135 -11.60 14.55 17.31
CA GLU A 135 -11.73 14.49 15.85
C GLU A 135 -10.50 13.83 15.22
N TYR A 136 -10.75 13.01 14.20
CA TYR A 136 -9.70 12.49 13.34
C TYR A 136 -10.14 12.55 11.88
N TYR A 137 -9.16 12.58 10.99
CA TYR A 137 -9.36 12.44 9.55
C TYR A 137 -8.63 11.21 9.06
N ALA A 138 -9.22 10.52 8.11
CA ALA A 138 -8.64 9.31 7.55
C ALA A 138 -9.01 9.15 6.08
N VAL A 139 -8.14 8.49 5.36
CA VAL A 139 -8.40 7.94 4.02
C VAL A 139 -8.50 6.43 4.15
N TRP A 140 -9.56 5.87 3.61
CA TRP A 140 -9.75 4.43 3.46
C TRP A 140 -9.92 4.13 1.98
N PHE A 141 -9.30 3.08 1.49
CA PHE A 141 -9.42 2.74 0.08
C PHE A 141 -9.28 1.25 -0.17
N THR A 142 -9.88 0.83 -1.26
CA THR A 142 -9.63 -0.44 -1.94
C THR A 142 -9.10 -0.17 -3.34
N ASP A 143 -8.38 -1.11 -3.91
CA ASP A 143 -7.80 -1.00 -5.24
C ASP A 143 -7.72 -2.36 -5.94
N LYS A 144 -7.12 -2.43 -7.12
CA LYS A 144 -6.97 -3.69 -7.86
C LYS A 144 -6.03 -4.72 -7.20
N THR A 145 -5.32 -4.37 -6.14
CA THR A 145 -4.50 -5.31 -5.35
C THR A 145 -5.28 -5.90 -4.18
N THR A 146 -6.42 -5.30 -3.82
CA THR A 146 -7.24 -5.69 -2.68
C THR A 146 -7.75 -7.12 -2.83
N ASN A 147 -7.60 -7.91 -1.77
CA ASN A 147 -7.94 -9.33 -1.69
C ASN A 147 -7.02 -10.27 -2.49
N ASP A 148 -6.16 -9.76 -3.32
CA ASP A 148 -5.11 -10.51 -4.02
C ASP A 148 -3.77 -10.35 -3.30
N GLU A 149 -3.11 -9.22 -3.46
CA GLU A 149 -1.79 -8.91 -2.88
C GLU A 149 -1.88 -8.13 -1.55
N THR A 150 -2.99 -7.40 -1.33
CA THR A 150 -3.23 -6.60 -0.13
C THR A 150 -4.46 -7.07 0.64
N TYR A 151 -4.65 -6.57 1.85
CA TYR A 151 -5.72 -7.00 2.75
C TYR A 151 -7.11 -6.80 2.14
N GLY A 152 -7.98 -7.82 2.26
CA GLY A 152 -9.28 -7.87 1.60
C GLY A 152 -10.29 -6.82 2.05
N VAL A 153 -10.11 -6.22 3.23
CA VAL A 153 -10.95 -5.11 3.70
C VAL A 153 -10.50 -3.76 3.13
N GLY A 154 -9.27 -3.67 2.59
CA GLY A 154 -8.67 -2.43 2.14
C GLY A 154 -7.58 -1.93 3.06
N ARG A 155 -7.02 -0.77 2.72
CA ARG A 155 -5.91 -0.12 3.44
C ARG A 155 -6.28 1.30 3.83
N TYR A 156 -5.53 1.84 4.78
CA TYR A 156 -5.73 3.15 5.35
C TYR A 156 -4.52 4.05 5.12
N LEU A 157 -4.78 5.35 5.12
CA LEU A 157 -3.78 6.40 5.23
C LEU A 157 -4.24 7.38 6.29
N ASP A 158 -3.35 7.78 7.17
CA ASP A 158 -3.58 8.88 8.09
C ASP A 158 -3.67 10.19 7.31
N PHE A 159 -4.52 11.07 7.77
CA PHE A 159 -4.72 12.37 7.17
C PHE A 159 -4.84 13.43 8.27
N GLU A 160 -3.91 14.38 8.28
CA GLU A 160 -3.95 15.51 9.22
C GLU A 160 -4.47 16.74 8.51
N LYS A 161 -5.65 17.23 8.94
CA LYS A 161 -6.23 18.43 8.35
C LYS A 161 -5.43 19.67 8.72
N ASN A 162 -4.94 20.39 7.72
CA ASN A 162 -4.32 21.70 7.89
C ASN A 162 -5.40 22.82 7.88
N PRO A 163 -5.34 23.82 8.74
CA PRO A 163 -6.29 24.93 8.74
C PRO A 163 -6.17 25.85 7.50
N ASN A 164 -5.00 25.86 6.84
CA ASN A 164 -4.81 26.60 5.59
C ASN A 164 -5.50 25.86 4.43
N LYS A 165 -6.50 26.48 3.84
CA LYS A 165 -7.27 25.91 2.70
C LYS A 165 -6.42 25.70 1.44
N ASP A 166 -5.34 26.46 1.30
CA ASP A 166 -4.42 26.34 0.17
C ASP A 166 -3.27 25.36 0.41
N TYR A 167 -3.28 24.66 1.55
CA TYR A 167 -2.25 23.71 1.89
C TYR A 167 -2.17 22.57 0.86
N LEU A 168 -0.96 22.27 0.42
CA LEU A 168 -0.69 21.19 -0.52
C LEU A 168 -0.29 19.92 0.24
N TYR A 169 -1.23 19.01 0.35
CA TYR A 169 -1.05 17.73 1.05
C TYR A 169 -0.14 16.80 0.27
N THR A 170 0.64 16.03 1.00
CA THR A 170 1.36 14.87 0.46
C THR A 170 0.52 13.62 0.72
N ILE A 171 0.13 12.94 -0.35
CA ILE A 171 -0.58 11.66 -0.30
C ILE A 171 0.43 10.59 -0.69
N ASP A 172 0.91 9.87 0.29
CA ASP A 172 1.99 8.90 0.15
C ASP A 172 1.49 7.47 0.38
N PHE A 173 1.22 6.74 -0.69
CA PHE A 173 0.74 5.37 -0.58
C PHE A 173 1.80 4.38 -0.08
N ASN A 174 3.09 4.75 -0.05
CA ASN A 174 4.11 3.93 0.61
C ASN A 174 3.89 3.83 2.13
N MET A 175 3.11 4.77 2.69
CA MET A 175 2.67 4.79 4.08
C MET A 175 1.33 4.10 4.31
N ALA A 176 0.67 3.58 3.24
CA ALA A 176 -0.59 2.86 3.38
C ALA A 176 -0.41 1.61 4.23
N TYR A 177 -1.33 1.41 5.18
CA TYR A 177 -1.25 0.35 6.17
C TYR A 177 -2.55 -0.45 6.29
N ASN A 178 -2.42 -1.67 6.80
CA ASN A 178 -3.56 -2.51 7.12
C ASN A 178 -4.19 -2.08 8.45
N PRO A 179 -5.53 -2.04 8.55
CA PRO A 179 -6.20 -1.84 9.84
C PRO A 179 -5.94 -3.01 10.80
N TYR A 180 -6.07 -2.79 12.10
CA TYR A 180 -5.75 -3.77 13.14
C TYR A 180 -6.48 -5.11 13.01
N CYS A 181 -7.65 -5.12 12.38
CA CYS A 181 -8.39 -6.37 12.09
C CYS A 181 -7.69 -7.29 11.06
N ALA A 182 -6.67 -6.79 10.36
CA ALA A 182 -5.81 -7.61 9.51
C ALA A 182 -4.86 -8.51 10.32
N TYR A 183 -4.58 -8.14 11.56
CA TYR A 183 -3.63 -8.82 12.43
C TYR A 183 -4.34 -9.61 13.54
N SER A 184 -5.45 -9.08 14.05
CA SER A 184 -6.18 -9.66 15.17
C SER A 184 -7.69 -9.63 14.96
N PRO A 185 -8.39 -10.76 15.14
CA PRO A 185 -9.85 -10.85 15.03
C PRO A 185 -10.59 -10.08 16.13
N ASP A 186 -9.88 -9.63 17.17
CA ASP A 186 -10.47 -8.87 18.26
C ASP A 186 -10.83 -7.42 17.87
N TYR A 187 -10.31 -6.95 16.76
CA TYR A 187 -10.61 -5.62 16.25
C TYR A 187 -11.73 -5.63 15.22
N SER A 188 -12.46 -4.54 15.19
CA SER A 188 -13.40 -4.22 14.12
C SER A 188 -12.99 -2.91 13.48
N CYS A 189 -12.83 -2.89 12.17
CA CYS A 189 -12.29 -1.78 11.41
C CYS A 189 -13.29 -1.35 10.34
N ALA A 190 -13.28 -0.07 9.97
CA ALA A 190 -14.17 0.47 8.95
C ALA A 190 -13.90 -0.20 7.59
N ILE A 191 -14.95 -0.64 6.94
CA ILE A 191 -14.86 -1.17 5.57
C ILE A 191 -15.02 -0.01 4.59
N PRO A 192 -14.05 0.28 3.71
CA PRO A 192 -14.21 1.27 2.65
C PRO A 192 -15.46 1.01 1.82
N THR A 193 -16.11 2.08 1.38
CA THR A 193 -17.30 1.97 0.54
C THR A 193 -16.94 1.69 -0.92
N ARG A 194 -17.94 1.43 -1.76
CA ARG A 194 -17.73 1.30 -3.22
C ARG A 194 -17.08 2.53 -3.84
N GLU A 195 -17.34 3.70 -3.27
CA GLU A 195 -16.82 5.00 -3.77
C GLU A 195 -15.35 5.22 -3.42
N ASP A 196 -14.79 4.37 -2.55
CA ASP A 196 -13.40 4.40 -2.14
C ASP A 196 -12.53 3.41 -2.95
N TYR A 197 -13.11 2.80 -3.99
CA TYR A 197 -12.39 1.92 -4.89
C TYR A 197 -11.60 2.73 -5.93
N LEU A 198 -10.31 2.50 -5.96
CA LEU A 198 -9.39 3.06 -6.96
C LEU A 198 -9.17 2.02 -8.08
N ASP A 199 -9.67 2.32 -9.28
CA ASP A 199 -9.55 1.42 -10.45
C ASP A 199 -8.12 1.37 -11.01
N VAL A 200 -7.14 1.10 -10.13
CA VAL A 200 -5.71 1.01 -10.42
C VAL A 200 -5.03 0.09 -9.41
N LYS A 201 -3.89 -0.50 -9.74
CA LYS A 201 -3.05 -1.22 -8.78
C LYS A 201 -2.17 -0.23 -8.02
N ILE A 202 -2.36 -0.12 -6.70
CA ILE A 202 -1.49 0.64 -5.80
C ILE A 202 -0.46 -0.34 -5.20
N THR A 203 0.62 -0.58 -5.91
CA THR A 203 1.72 -1.47 -5.50
C THR A 203 2.72 -0.73 -4.59
N ALA A 204 2.20 -0.13 -3.52
CA ALA A 204 2.93 0.59 -2.49
C ALA A 204 2.29 0.32 -1.12
N GLY A 205 3.01 0.53 -0.02
CA GLY A 205 2.54 0.30 1.35
C GLY A 205 2.50 -1.17 1.76
N GLU A 206 1.66 -1.50 2.73
CA GLU A 206 1.55 -2.85 3.28
C GLU A 206 0.85 -3.83 2.34
N LYS A 207 1.34 -5.06 2.34
CA LYS A 207 0.73 -6.25 1.73
C LYS A 207 -0.11 -7.02 2.76
N LYS A 208 -0.72 -8.12 2.33
CA LYS A 208 -1.38 -9.04 3.28
C LYS A 208 -0.41 -9.49 4.36
N PHE A 209 -0.88 -9.52 5.60
CA PHE A 209 -0.14 -10.09 6.73
C PHE A 209 -0.25 -11.62 6.69
N HIS A 210 -1.48 -12.16 6.65
CA HIS A 210 -1.73 -13.59 6.46
C HIS A 210 -1.90 -13.93 4.97
N ASN A 211 -1.46 -15.09 4.58
CA ASN A 211 -1.64 -15.64 3.21
C ASN A 211 -3.06 -16.16 3.03
#